data_4b087fc69391cdcb6a27bcb4d068cb7c
#
_entry.id   4b087fc69391cdcb6a27bcb4d068cb7c
#
_cell.length_a   1.000
_cell.length_b   1.000
_cell.length_c   1.000
_cell.angle_alpha   90.00
_cell.angle_beta   90.00
_cell.angle_gamma   90.00
#
_symmetry.space_group_name_H-M   'P 1'
#
loop_
_entity.id
_entity.type
_entity.pdbx_description
1 polymer ?
#
loop_
_entity_poly.entity_id
_entity_poly.type
_entity_poly.pdbx_seq_one_letter_code
_entity_poly.pdbx_strand_id
1 'polypeptide(L)'
;MFLQFDLEILAALRRDLALLIAEFDTTGTIDLPAFYGRRMRRLLPASVLTIGIIVLFAGKRINDAVGFLREFSIPEPVTGGLLLSIVFGLVYALTGTAVEFDLTTRDVLLVYFFTTIGINASLKDLLNGGKPLVILLVITIAYMFIQNLTGISVAALFDLPGAVGMLGGSVSLIGGHGTTIAWSPRIAEEFGISNAMEIGIACATFGLILASLMGGPIAKFLIKRHGLQPEKTDAQDVGVSEKDRKTGIGHLDFLDAIFAIHICIIAGIFLNDALDEMGLQLPLFVTCLFAGIIITNLIPDNYPRISGMKWPSRTPSVALIADISLGTFLAMSLMSMQLWTLIDLAGPIFTILALQFLVAVAINIFVVFPVMGRNYDAAVVSAGFGGISLGSTPTAMANMAAVTQRYGASHLAFIIVPLVCAFFIDLVNALMIPFMLANF
;
A
#
# COMPACT_ATOMS: atom_id res chain seq x y z
N MET A 1 -6.71 -5.29 26.89
CA MET A 1 -6.26 -4.11 26.15
C MET A 1 -7.03 -2.83 26.55
N PHE A 2 -8.37 -2.75 26.48
CA PHE A 2 -9.12 -1.55 26.91
C PHE A 2 -8.96 -1.24 28.41
N LEU A 3 -9.04 -2.22 29.30
CA LEU A 3 -8.80 -2.05 30.75
C LEU A 3 -7.37 -1.64 31.09
N GLN A 4 -6.38 -2.04 30.31
CA GLN A 4 -5.00 -1.66 30.48
C GLN A 4 -4.76 -0.22 30.01
N PHE A 5 -5.42 0.20 28.93
CA PHE A 5 -5.41 1.57 28.42
C PHE A 5 -6.03 2.56 29.43
N ASP A 6 -7.17 2.21 30.06
CA ASP A 6 -7.78 3.03 31.10
C ASP A 6 -6.91 3.10 32.38
N LEU A 7 -6.25 2.00 32.76
CA LEU A 7 -5.32 1.96 33.89
C LEU A 7 -4.05 2.77 33.61
N GLU A 8 -3.55 2.77 32.39
CA GLU A 8 -2.39 3.59 32.00
C GLU A 8 -2.74 5.08 31.96
N ILE A 9 -3.93 5.46 31.48
CA ILE A 9 -4.41 6.84 31.53
C ILE A 9 -4.57 7.32 32.98
N LEU A 10 -5.19 6.51 33.85
CA LEU A 10 -5.35 6.83 35.26
C LEU A 10 -4.00 6.89 35.99
N ALA A 11 -3.07 5.97 35.72
CA ALA A 11 -1.73 5.99 36.27
C ALA A 11 -0.92 7.19 35.75
N ALA A 12 -1.11 7.59 34.52
CA ALA A 12 -0.51 8.76 33.92
C ALA A 12 -1.04 10.07 34.54
N LEU A 13 -2.36 10.19 34.72
CA LEU A 13 -2.99 11.33 35.39
C LEU A 13 -2.53 11.45 36.86
N ARG A 14 -2.43 10.33 37.56
CA ARG A 14 -1.95 10.28 38.95
C ARG A 14 -0.48 10.71 39.05
N ARG A 15 0.35 10.31 38.11
CA ARG A 15 1.77 10.68 38.03
C ARG A 15 1.94 12.16 37.71
N ASP A 16 1.12 12.73 36.81
CA ASP A 16 1.14 14.16 36.49
C ASP A 16 0.73 15.01 37.66
N LEU A 17 -0.32 14.61 38.38
CA LEU A 17 -0.78 15.30 39.58
C LEU A 17 0.29 15.26 40.68
N ALA A 18 0.92 14.11 40.88
CA ALA A 18 2.02 13.99 41.83
C ALA A 18 3.24 14.84 41.48
N LEU A 19 3.59 14.95 40.20
CA LEU A 19 4.66 15.80 39.72
C LEU A 19 4.35 17.30 39.91
N LEU A 20 3.10 17.73 39.65
CA LEU A 20 2.66 19.10 39.90
C LEU A 20 2.69 19.46 41.37
N ILE A 21 2.25 18.56 42.23
CA ILE A 21 2.30 18.75 43.69
C ILE A 21 3.75 18.86 44.16
N ALA A 22 4.61 17.95 43.69
CA ALA A 22 6.04 17.98 44.06
C ALA A 22 6.77 19.23 43.53
N GLU A 23 6.42 19.70 42.33
CA GLU A 23 6.99 20.94 41.77
C GLU A 23 6.52 22.15 42.56
N PHE A 24 5.25 22.22 42.93
CA PHE A 24 4.70 23.28 43.74
C PHE A 24 5.29 23.28 45.16
N ASP A 25 5.46 22.13 45.77
CA ASP A 25 6.06 21.99 47.10
C ASP A 25 7.53 22.38 47.14
N THR A 26 8.27 22.25 46.01
CA THR A 26 9.68 22.58 45.94
C THR A 26 9.97 24.00 45.47
N THR A 27 9.15 24.54 44.57
CA THR A 27 9.42 25.85 43.93
C THR A 27 8.41 26.92 44.25
N GLY A 28 7.27 26.54 44.86
CA GLY A 28 6.15 27.48 45.15
C GLY A 28 5.41 27.97 43.89
N THR A 29 5.78 27.46 42.69
CA THR A 29 5.21 27.85 41.41
C THR A 29 5.04 26.61 40.52
N ILE A 30 4.08 26.66 39.60
CA ILE A 30 3.87 25.61 38.59
C ILE A 30 4.36 26.16 37.24
N ASP A 31 5.31 25.48 36.61
CA ASP A 31 5.70 25.77 35.22
C ASP A 31 4.63 25.25 34.26
N LEU A 32 3.63 26.09 33.97
CA LEU A 32 2.54 25.77 33.06
C LEU A 32 3.00 25.36 31.64
N PRO A 33 3.98 26.06 31.02
CA PRO A 33 4.55 25.62 29.74
C PRO A 33 5.12 24.22 29.77
N ALA A 34 5.91 23.86 30.78
CA ALA A 34 6.46 22.52 30.94
C ALA A 34 5.36 21.47 31.23
N PHE A 35 4.37 21.81 32.02
CA PHE A 35 3.21 20.95 32.28
C PHE A 35 2.39 20.68 31.02
N TYR A 36 2.02 21.72 30.27
CA TYR A 36 1.30 21.56 29.01
C TYR A 36 2.15 20.83 27.95
N GLY A 37 3.46 21.07 27.91
CA GLY A 37 4.37 20.35 27.03
C GLY A 37 4.41 18.84 27.30
N ARG A 38 4.43 18.43 28.59
CA ARG A 38 4.35 17.01 28.99
C ARG A 38 2.98 16.39 28.61
N ARG A 39 1.90 17.13 28.80
CA ARG A 39 0.54 16.68 28.51
C ARG A 39 0.27 16.63 27.01
N MET A 40 0.79 17.58 26.24
CA MET A 40 0.74 17.57 24.77
C MET A 40 1.44 16.32 24.22
N ARG A 41 2.63 15.96 24.70
CA ARG A 41 3.33 14.73 24.25
C ARG A 41 2.53 13.45 24.44
N ARG A 42 1.63 13.37 25.43
CA ARG A 42 0.75 12.20 25.65
C ARG A 42 -0.49 12.17 24.78
N LEU A 43 -0.96 13.36 24.37
CA LEU A 43 -2.07 13.49 23.43
C LEU A 43 -1.61 13.41 21.97
N LEU A 44 -0.30 13.48 21.72
CA LEU A 44 0.27 13.47 20.37
C LEU A 44 -0.17 12.29 19.51
N PRO A 45 -0.14 11.02 19.97
CA PRO A 45 -0.58 9.90 19.14
C PRO A 45 -2.05 10.01 18.72
N ALA A 46 -2.94 10.37 19.64
CA ALA A 46 -4.37 10.55 19.36
C ALA A 46 -4.63 11.76 18.47
N SER A 47 -3.87 12.85 18.65
CA SER A 47 -4.00 14.03 17.79
C SER A 47 -3.46 13.78 16.38
N VAL A 48 -2.38 13.02 16.21
CA VAL A 48 -1.86 12.62 14.90
C VAL A 48 -2.87 11.75 14.14
N LEU A 49 -3.51 10.79 14.82
CA LEU A 49 -4.60 10.01 14.24
C LEU A 49 -5.77 10.90 13.81
N THR A 50 -6.20 11.83 14.67
CA THR A 50 -7.30 12.76 14.36
C THR A 50 -6.95 13.65 13.17
N ILE A 51 -5.74 14.19 13.11
CA ILE A 51 -5.26 14.97 11.97
C ILE A 51 -5.23 14.10 10.72
N GLY A 52 -4.73 12.86 10.80
CA GLY A 52 -4.73 11.90 9.69
C GLY A 52 -6.12 11.67 9.12
N ILE A 53 -7.14 11.51 9.96
CA ILE A 53 -8.54 11.36 9.53
C ILE A 53 -9.05 12.66 8.87
N ILE A 54 -8.76 13.83 9.44
CA ILE A 54 -9.14 15.12 8.83
C ILE A 54 -8.49 15.28 7.45
N VAL A 55 -7.22 14.92 7.32
CA VAL A 55 -6.46 14.94 6.08
C VAL A 55 -7.06 14.01 5.02
N LEU A 56 -7.47 12.82 5.44
CA LEU A 56 -8.17 11.87 4.56
C LEU A 56 -9.46 12.47 4.00
N PHE A 57 -10.30 13.08 4.86
CA PHE A 57 -11.54 13.72 4.42
C PHE A 57 -11.30 14.96 3.54
N ALA A 58 -10.25 15.74 3.84
CA ALA A 58 -9.86 16.88 3.00
C ALA A 58 -9.42 16.40 1.60
N GLY A 59 -8.58 15.35 1.54
CA GLY A 59 -8.15 14.72 0.29
C GLY A 59 -9.33 14.21 -0.53
N LYS A 60 -10.31 13.56 0.11
CA LYS A 60 -11.54 13.12 -0.56
C LYS A 60 -12.28 14.28 -1.22
N ARG A 61 -12.52 15.37 -0.49
CA ARG A 61 -13.21 16.55 -1.05
C ARG A 61 -12.44 17.19 -2.20
N ILE A 62 -11.10 17.22 -2.13
CA ILE A 62 -10.26 17.76 -3.19
C ILE A 62 -10.32 16.84 -4.42
N ASN A 63 -10.24 15.52 -4.25
CA ASN A 63 -10.37 14.56 -5.34
C ASN A 63 -11.75 14.65 -6.01
N ASP A 64 -12.82 14.88 -5.25
CA ASP A 64 -14.15 15.07 -5.79
C ASP A 64 -14.25 16.36 -6.64
N ALA A 65 -13.51 17.41 -6.26
CA ALA A 65 -13.53 18.70 -6.95
C ALA A 65 -12.59 18.76 -8.16
N VAL A 66 -11.45 18.02 -8.13
CA VAL A 66 -10.38 18.10 -9.14
C VAL A 66 -10.41 16.87 -10.04
N GLY A 67 -10.92 17.01 -11.26
CA GLY A 67 -11.05 15.92 -12.24
C GLY A 67 -9.73 15.23 -12.57
N PHE A 68 -8.61 15.96 -12.65
CA PHE A 68 -7.26 15.43 -12.89
C PHE A 68 -6.87 14.33 -11.87
N LEU A 69 -7.12 14.54 -10.58
CA LEU A 69 -6.76 13.56 -9.54
C LEU A 69 -7.52 12.24 -9.69
N ARG A 70 -8.79 12.32 -10.11
CA ARG A 70 -9.62 11.13 -10.40
C ARG A 70 -9.19 10.43 -11.68
N GLU A 71 -8.87 11.20 -12.73
CA GLU A 71 -8.43 10.67 -14.02
C GLU A 71 -7.14 9.83 -13.87
N PHE A 72 -6.20 10.28 -13.04
CA PHE A 72 -4.95 9.57 -12.76
C PHE A 72 -5.03 8.61 -11.56
N SER A 73 -6.24 8.37 -11.02
CA SER A 73 -6.46 7.45 -9.89
C SER A 73 -5.61 7.76 -8.67
N ILE A 74 -5.33 9.07 -8.42
CA ILE A 74 -4.56 9.48 -7.23
C ILE A 74 -5.39 9.19 -5.98
N PRO A 75 -4.88 8.40 -5.02
CA PRO A 75 -5.61 8.08 -3.80
C PRO A 75 -5.92 9.33 -2.96
N GLU A 76 -7.12 9.37 -2.36
CA GLU A 76 -7.57 10.48 -1.51
C GLU A 76 -6.57 10.81 -0.37
N PRO A 77 -6.01 9.80 0.35
CA PRO A 77 -5.00 10.06 1.38
C PRO A 77 -3.74 10.72 0.84
N VAL A 78 -3.36 10.40 -0.42
CA VAL A 78 -2.18 10.99 -1.06
C VAL A 78 -2.40 12.47 -1.30
N THR A 79 -3.54 12.85 -1.86
CA THR A 79 -3.88 14.25 -2.09
C THR A 79 -3.90 15.06 -0.79
N GLY A 80 -4.59 14.55 0.24
CA GLY A 80 -4.70 15.24 1.53
C GLY A 80 -3.36 15.33 2.26
N GLY A 81 -2.60 14.22 2.29
CA GLY A 81 -1.30 14.14 2.96
C GLY A 81 -0.27 15.05 2.32
N LEU A 82 -0.15 15.04 0.98
CA LEU A 82 0.76 15.94 0.27
C LEU A 82 0.40 17.42 0.45
N LEU A 83 -0.90 17.76 0.47
CA LEU A 83 -1.32 19.13 0.73
C LEU A 83 -0.81 19.60 2.11
N LEU A 84 -1.00 18.77 3.14
CA LEU A 84 -0.54 19.12 4.49
C LEU A 84 0.99 19.13 4.60
N SER A 85 1.68 18.23 3.91
CA SER A 85 3.15 18.24 3.81
C SER A 85 3.66 19.53 3.16
N ILE A 86 3.00 20.06 2.11
CA ILE A 86 3.31 21.37 1.53
C ILE A 86 3.11 22.49 2.55
N VAL A 87 2.02 22.47 3.32
CA VAL A 87 1.77 23.47 4.38
C VAL A 87 2.88 23.43 5.43
N PHE A 88 3.30 22.25 5.89
CA PHE A 88 4.41 22.12 6.83
C PHE A 88 5.75 22.53 6.21
N GLY A 89 5.96 22.27 4.92
CA GLY A 89 7.11 22.77 4.18
C GLY A 89 7.18 24.30 4.15
N LEU A 90 6.04 24.96 3.96
CA LEU A 90 5.96 26.44 4.05
C LEU A 90 6.22 26.94 5.47
N VAL A 91 5.70 26.28 6.50
CA VAL A 91 6.00 26.61 7.90
C VAL A 91 7.50 26.48 8.15
N TYR A 92 8.13 25.38 7.71
CA TYR A 92 9.57 25.20 7.82
C TYR A 92 10.36 26.30 7.10
N ALA A 93 9.99 26.66 5.89
CA ALA A 93 10.64 27.72 5.12
C ALA A 93 10.55 29.11 5.80
N LEU A 94 9.45 29.38 6.53
CA LEU A 94 9.23 30.64 7.23
C LEU A 94 9.83 30.69 8.63
N THR A 95 9.87 29.57 9.35
CA THR A 95 10.24 29.53 10.78
C THR A 95 11.58 28.84 11.05
N GLY A 96 12.07 28.04 10.10
CA GLY A 96 13.23 27.15 10.28
C GLY A 96 12.96 25.95 11.19
N THR A 97 11.69 25.72 11.62
CA THR A 97 11.33 24.65 12.55
C THR A 97 10.58 23.54 11.83
N ALA A 98 11.14 22.32 11.83
CA ALA A 98 10.46 21.14 11.32
C ALA A 98 9.41 20.63 12.33
N VAL A 99 8.26 20.18 11.83
CA VAL A 99 7.22 19.54 12.64
C VAL A 99 7.49 18.04 12.66
N GLU A 100 7.70 17.48 13.84
CA GLU A 100 7.86 16.03 14.04
C GLU A 100 6.55 15.40 14.51
N PHE A 101 6.26 14.21 14.01
CA PHE A 101 5.05 13.44 14.32
C PHE A 101 5.40 12.13 15.00
N ASP A 102 4.62 11.76 16.02
CA ASP A 102 4.63 10.41 16.55
C ASP A 102 3.78 9.49 15.63
N LEU A 103 4.44 8.59 14.93
CA LEU A 103 3.83 7.72 13.94
C LEU A 103 3.52 6.31 14.46
N THR A 104 3.58 6.07 15.77
CA THR A 104 3.30 4.75 16.39
C THR A 104 1.95 4.20 15.96
N THR A 105 0.90 5.03 15.94
CA THR A 105 -0.44 4.60 15.49
C THR A 105 -0.46 4.23 14.00
N ARG A 106 0.33 4.91 13.18
CA ARG A 106 0.50 4.56 11.76
C ARG A 106 1.02 3.12 11.61
N ASP A 107 2.02 2.74 12.40
CA ASP A 107 2.64 1.41 12.31
C ASP A 107 1.67 0.30 12.73
N VAL A 108 0.82 0.56 13.71
CA VAL A 108 -0.28 -0.36 14.07
C VAL A 108 -1.26 -0.52 12.91
N LEU A 109 -1.69 0.56 12.28
CA LEU A 109 -2.62 0.51 11.13
C LEU A 109 -1.98 -0.19 9.91
N LEU A 110 -0.67 -0.03 9.72
CA LEU A 110 0.09 -0.74 8.70
C LEU A 110 0.01 -2.27 8.92
N VAL A 111 0.22 -2.74 10.16
CA VAL A 111 0.09 -4.16 10.52
C VAL A 111 -1.32 -4.67 10.26
N TYR A 112 -2.35 -3.92 10.64
CA TYR A 112 -3.75 -4.27 10.36
C TYR A 112 -3.99 -4.43 8.86
N PHE A 113 -3.55 -3.46 8.06
CA PHE A 113 -3.73 -3.49 6.60
C PHE A 113 -3.10 -4.73 5.96
N PHE A 114 -1.82 -5.00 6.23
CA PHE A 114 -1.13 -6.17 5.65
C PHE A 114 -1.69 -7.49 6.17
N THR A 115 -2.16 -7.54 7.42
CA THR A 115 -2.85 -8.72 7.94
C THR A 115 -4.15 -9.00 7.18
N THR A 116 -4.93 -7.96 6.83
CA THR A 116 -6.16 -8.15 6.03
C THR A 116 -5.86 -8.68 4.62
N ILE A 117 -4.74 -8.27 4.00
CA ILE A 117 -4.28 -8.85 2.74
C ILE A 117 -4.03 -10.36 2.92
N GLY A 118 -3.32 -10.75 3.98
CA GLY A 118 -3.05 -12.15 4.29
C GLY A 118 -4.32 -12.98 4.50
N ILE A 119 -5.29 -12.46 5.25
CA ILE A 119 -6.58 -13.12 5.49
C ILE A 119 -7.37 -13.33 4.19
N ASN A 120 -7.27 -12.41 3.25
CA ASN A 120 -7.98 -12.49 1.97
C ASN A 120 -7.28 -13.41 0.95
N ALA A 121 -6.09 -13.89 1.24
CA ALA A 121 -5.25 -14.67 0.35
C ALA A 121 -5.63 -16.16 0.36
N SER A 122 -6.25 -16.63 -0.71
CA SER A 122 -6.65 -18.03 -0.87
C SER A 122 -5.87 -18.74 -1.99
N LEU A 123 -5.18 -19.81 -1.64
CA LEU A 123 -4.51 -20.67 -2.65
C LEU A 123 -5.50 -21.36 -3.61
N LYS A 124 -6.76 -21.53 -3.17
CA LYS A 124 -7.82 -22.08 -4.05
C LYS A 124 -8.09 -21.18 -5.25
N ASP A 125 -7.96 -19.86 -5.09
CA ASP A 125 -8.20 -18.93 -6.20
C ASP A 125 -7.08 -18.94 -7.24
N LEU A 126 -5.86 -19.23 -6.80
CA LEU A 126 -4.76 -19.48 -7.73
C LEU A 126 -5.08 -20.65 -8.67
N LEU A 127 -5.70 -21.71 -8.14
CA LEU A 127 -6.11 -22.85 -8.93
C LEU A 127 -7.27 -22.48 -9.88
N ASN A 128 -8.20 -21.63 -9.45
CA ASN A 128 -9.34 -21.17 -10.26
C ASN A 128 -8.92 -20.23 -11.40
N GLY A 129 -7.85 -19.43 -11.23
CA GLY A 129 -7.31 -18.55 -12.27
C GLY A 129 -6.61 -19.28 -13.41
N GLY A 130 -6.29 -20.55 -13.21
CA GLY A 130 -5.74 -21.44 -14.23
C GLY A 130 -4.40 -21.00 -14.82
N LYS A 131 -4.09 -21.56 -16.01
CA LYS A 131 -2.83 -21.31 -16.70
C LYS A 131 -2.54 -19.80 -17.01
N PRO A 132 -3.51 -18.99 -17.45
CA PRO A 132 -3.26 -17.57 -17.72
C PRO A 132 -2.83 -16.78 -16.47
N LEU A 133 -3.39 -17.08 -15.29
CA LEU A 133 -2.99 -16.45 -14.03
C LEU A 133 -1.54 -16.77 -13.67
N VAL A 134 -1.15 -18.05 -13.78
CA VAL A 134 0.23 -18.47 -13.50
C VAL A 134 1.23 -17.80 -14.45
N ILE A 135 0.88 -17.73 -15.73
CA ILE A 135 1.71 -17.04 -16.73
C ILE A 135 1.89 -15.56 -16.37
N LEU A 136 0.79 -14.85 -16.09
CA LEU A 136 0.85 -13.44 -15.73
C LEU A 136 1.65 -13.22 -14.43
N LEU A 137 1.47 -14.10 -13.45
CA LEU A 137 2.22 -14.06 -12.18
C LEU A 137 3.73 -14.22 -12.42
N VAL A 138 4.15 -15.19 -13.19
CA VAL A 138 5.58 -15.42 -13.51
C VAL A 138 6.17 -14.20 -14.24
N ILE A 139 5.44 -13.65 -15.22
CA ILE A 139 5.86 -12.44 -15.92
C ILE A 139 5.99 -11.26 -14.94
N THR A 140 5.03 -11.12 -14.02
CA THR A 140 5.05 -10.04 -13.02
C THR A 140 6.24 -10.17 -12.08
N ILE A 141 6.54 -11.37 -11.58
CA ILE A 141 7.71 -11.62 -10.73
C ILE A 141 9.02 -11.29 -11.46
N ALA A 142 9.15 -11.76 -12.71
CA ALA A 142 10.31 -11.45 -13.54
C ALA A 142 10.43 -9.94 -13.80
N TYR A 143 9.31 -9.27 -14.06
CA TYR A 143 9.26 -7.83 -14.22
C TYR A 143 9.70 -7.08 -12.95
N MET A 144 9.25 -7.47 -11.77
CA MET A 144 9.65 -6.85 -10.50
C MET A 144 11.16 -6.92 -10.30
N PHE A 145 11.77 -8.06 -10.64
CA PHE A 145 13.22 -8.21 -10.60
C PHE A 145 13.92 -7.27 -11.59
N ILE A 146 13.45 -7.21 -12.85
CA ILE A 146 13.98 -6.30 -13.87
C ILE A 146 13.80 -4.83 -13.44
N GLN A 147 12.66 -4.52 -12.83
CA GLN A 147 12.34 -3.17 -12.32
C GLN A 147 13.35 -2.73 -11.26
N ASN A 148 13.68 -3.60 -10.30
CA ASN A 148 14.70 -3.32 -9.30
C ASN A 148 16.09 -3.16 -9.91
N LEU A 149 16.50 -4.07 -10.80
CA LEU A 149 17.79 -3.96 -11.49
C LEU A 149 17.90 -2.66 -12.31
N THR A 150 16.79 -2.26 -12.95
CA THR A 150 16.75 -1.00 -13.71
C THR A 150 16.96 0.19 -12.76
N GLY A 151 16.25 0.24 -11.63
CA GLY A 151 16.41 1.30 -10.66
C GLY A 151 17.81 1.36 -10.07
N ILE A 152 18.37 0.21 -9.65
CA ILE A 152 19.73 0.08 -9.11
C ILE A 152 20.78 0.54 -10.14
N SER A 153 20.62 0.13 -11.42
CA SER A 153 21.54 0.52 -12.48
C SER A 153 21.53 2.03 -12.71
N VAL A 154 20.37 2.68 -12.65
CA VAL A 154 20.30 4.13 -12.80
C VAL A 154 20.85 4.83 -11.55
N ALA A 155 20.56 4.35 -10.35
CA ALA A 155 21.14 4.89 -9.13
C ALA A 155 22.68 4.87 -9.17
N ALA A 156 23.27 3.77 -9.64
CA ALA A 156 24.71 3.64 -9.83
C ALA A 156 25.30 4.64 -10.85
N LEU A 157 24.55 5.07 -11.88
CA LEU A 157 24.99 6.11 -12.82
C LEU A 157 25.09 7.51 -12.19
N PHE A 158 24.41 7.72 -11.08
CA PHE A 158 24.44 8.96 -10.30
C PHE A 158 25.24 8.83 -8.99
N ASP A 159 26.04 7.77 -8.85
CA ASP A 159 26.80 7.46 -7.63
C ASP A 159 25.93 7.38 -6.35
N LEU A 160 24.68 6.96 -6.51
CA LEU A 160 23.73 6.77 -5.41
C LEU A 160 23.69 5.31 -4.94
N PRO A 161 23.39 5.06 -3.65
CA PRO A 161 23.21 3.70 -3.13
C PRO A 161 22.15 2.91 -3.91
N GLY A 162 22.36 1.60 -4.11
CA GLY A 162 21.41 0.72 -4.79
C GLY A 162 20.00 0.74 -4.17
N ALA A 163 19.92 0.96 -2.87
CA ALA A 163 18.64 1.10 -2.16
C ALA A 163 17.78 2.30 -2.65
N VAL A 164 18.41 3.41 -3.12
CA VAL A 164 17.69 4.51 -3.79
C VAL A 164 17.07 4.01 -5.09
N GLY A 165 17.80 3.20 -5.85
CA GLY A 165 17.28 2.57 -7.06
C GLY A 165 16.10 1.64 -6.80
N MET A 166 16.10 0.91 -5.68
CA MET A 166 14.98 0.07 -5.27
C MET A 166 13.76 0.89 -4.86
N LEU A 167 13.94 2.06 -4.23
CA LEU A 167 12.85 3.00 -3.98
C LEU A 167 12.23 3.53 -5.29
N GLY A 168 13.00 3.62 -6.37
CA GLY A 168 12.49 3.86 -7.73
C GLY A 168 12.18 2.58 -8.53
N GLY A 169 12.15 1.44 -7.86
CA GLY A 169 11.86 0.11 -8.40
C GLY A 169 10.56 -0.49 -7.85
N SER A 170 10.60 -1.79 -7.52
CA SER A 170 9.41 -2.52 -7.08
C SER A 170 8.84 -2.05 -5.75
N VAL A 171 9.62 -1.39 -4.90
CA VAL A 171 9.15 -0.84 -3.62
C VAL A 171 8.05 0.17 -3.83
N SER A 172 8.21 1.10 -4.78
CA SER A 172 7.31 2.23 -4.97
C SER A 172 6.41 2.09 -6.20
N LEU A 173 6.93 1.56 -7.31
CA LEU A 173 6.20 1.56 -8.56
C LEU A 173 5.13 0.47 -8.58
N ILE A 174 5.52 -0.80 -8.53
CA ILE A 174 4.55 -1.88 -8.50
C ILE A 174 3.99 -2.13 -7.09
N GLY A 175 4.78 -1.88 -6.03
CA GLY A 175 4.34 -1.98 -4.64
C GLY A 175 3.49 -0.80 -4.16
N GLY A 176 3.65 0.35 -4.81
CA GLY A 176 2.86 1.55 -4.52
C GLY A 176 3.21 2.22 -3.18
N HIS A 177 2.34 3.14 -2.75
CA HIS A 177 2.54 3.93 -1.54
C HIS A 177 2.61 3.08 -0.26
N GLY A 178 1.79 2.02 -0.17
CA GLY A 178 1.73 1.16 1.01
C GLY A 178 3.06 0.45 1.27
N THR A 179 3.60 -0.23 0.26
CA THR A 179 4.88 -0.93 0.34
C THR A 179 6.03 0.06 0.56
N THR A 180 5.99 1.22 -0.09
CA THR A 180 6.97 2.31 0.13
C THR A 180 7.03 2.69 1.60
N ILE A 181 5.90 3.03 2.21
CA ILE A 181 5.84 3.47 3.60
C ILE A 181 6.28 2.36 4.56
N ALA A 182 5.92 1.12 4.23
CA ALA A 182 6.29 -0.05 5.03
C ALA A 182 7.81 -0.29 5.08
N TRP A 183 8.50 -0.11 3.94
CA TRP A 183 9.92 -0.43 3.81
C TRP A 183 10.86 0.77 3.98
N SER A 184 10.39 2.00 3.76
CA SER A 184 11.24 3.19 3.85
C SER A 184 11.92 3.38 5.20
N PRO A 185 11.31 3.13 6.38
CA PRO A 185 11.99 3.26 7.65
C PRO A 185 13.20 2.34 7.77
N ARG A 186 13.05 1.08 7.35
CA ARG A 186 14.13 0.12 7.35
C ARG A 186 15.25 0.50 6.37
N ILE A 187 14.90 0.94 5.16
CA ILE A 187 15.87 1.41 4.17
C ILE A 187 16.63 2.64 4.69
N ALA A 188 15.94 3.56 5.36
CA ALA A 188 16.56 4.73 5.97
C ALA A 188 17.58 4.35 7.04
N GLU A 189 17.23 3.42 7.93
CA GLU A 189 18.08 2.97 9.03
C GLU A 189 19.27 2.14 8.56
N GLU A 190 19.04 1.12 7.71
CA GLU A 190 20.08 0.19 7.27
C GLU A 190 21.07 0.80 6.26
N PHE A 191 20.61 1.71 5.40
CA PHE A 191 21.43 2.30 4.32
C PHE A 191 21.73 3.79 4.51
N GLY A 192 21.29 4.40 5.62
CA GLY A 192 21.57 5.81 5.92
C GLY A 192 20.85 6.80 4.99
N ILE A 193 19.74 6.40 4.34
CA ILE A 193 18.99 7.23 3.39
C ILE A 193 17.86 7.94 4.14
N SER A 194 18.17 9.05 4.79
CA SER A 194 17.21 9.76 5.66
C SER A 194 15.91 10.20 4.98
N ASN A 195 15.93 10.40 3.66
CA ASN A 195 14.79 10.80 2.83
C ASN A 195 14.22 9.64 1.98
N ALA A 196 14.38 8.38 2.44
CA ALA A 196 13.88 7.19 1.73
C ALA A 196 12.35 7.26 1.51
N MET A 197 11.60 7.77 2.48
CA MET A 197 10.16 7.94 2.40
C MET A 197 9.76 8.88 1.28
N GLU A 198 10.40 10.05 1.24
CA GLU A 198 10.16 11.10 0.26
C GLU A 198 10.46 10.63 -1.16
N ILE A 199 11.60 9.97 -1.36
CA ILE A 199 12.00 9.38 -2.66
C ILE A 199 10.95 8.38 -3.13
N GLY A 200 10.61 7.43 -2.28
CA GLY A 200 9.68 6.37 -2.64
C GLY A 200 8.27 6.88 -2.93
N ILE A 201 7.75 7.82 -2.13
CA ILE A 201 6.43 8.41 -2.35
C ILE A 201 6.39 9.25 -3.62
N ALA A 202 7.45 10.01 -3.91
CA ALA A 202 7.55 10.73 -5.18
C ALA A 202 7.49 9.74 -6.36
N CYS A 203 8.28 8.66 -6.32
CA CYS A 203 8.27 7.62 -7.34
C CYS A 203 6.88 6.97 -7.48
N ALA A 204 6.22 6.61 -6.38
CA ALA A 204 4.89 6.01 -6.41
C ALA A 204 3.83 6.95 -7.02
N THR A 205 3.86 8.24 -6.65
CA THR A 205 2.90 9.25 -7.14
C THR A 205 3.07 9.50 -8.64
N PHE A 206 4.30 9.75 -9.09
CA PHE A 206 4.58 9.92 -10.52
C PHE A 206 4.35 8.63 -11.29
N GLY A 207 4.64 7.47 -10.69
CA GLY A 207 4.34 6.15 -11.23
C GLY A 207 2.86 5.98 -11.57
N LEU A 208 1.94 6.38 -10.69
CA LEU A 208 0.50 6.34 -10.95
C LEU A 208 0.10 7.15 -12.18
N ILE A 209 0.68 8.35 -12.36
CA ILE A 209 0.42 9.20 -13.53
C ILE A 209 0.90 8.48 -14.80
N LEU A 210 2.13 7.99 -14.80
CA LEU A 210 2.72 7.26 -15.94
C LEU A 210 1.93 6.00 -16.28
N ALA A 211 1.51 5.23 -15.28
CA ALA A 211 0.70 4.02 -15.44
C ALA A 211 -0.66 4.31 -16.10
N SER A 212 -1.31 5.39 -15.68
CA SER A 212 -2.60 5.81 -16.25
C SER A 212 -2.48 6.23 -17.72
N LEU A 213 -1.36 6.85 -18.08
CA LEU A 213 -1.08 7.27 -19.45
C LEU A 213 -0.67 6.11 -20.37
N MET A 214 -0.19 4.98 -19.82
CA MET A 214 0.40 3.89 -20.58
C MET A 214 -0.62 2.85 -21.06
N GLY A 215 -1.53 2.40 -20.19
CA GLY A 215 -2.33 1.19 -20.42
C GLY A 215 -3.28 1.30 -21.62
N GLY A 216 -4.06 2.37 -21.69
CA GLY A 216 -4.98 2.62 -22.80
C GLY A 216 -4.31 2.73 -24.17
N PRO A 217 -3.28 3.55 -24.36
CA PRO A 217 -2.53 3.65 -25.61
C PRO A 217 -1.89 2.34 -26.06
N ILE A 218 -1.30 1.54 -25.17
CA ILE A 218 -0.72 0.23 -25.51
C ILE A 218 -1.80 -0.72 -26.04
N ALA A 219 -2.91 -0.88 -25.30
CA ALA A 219 -4.00 -1.75 -25.75
C ALA A 219 -4.58 -1.30 -27.09
N LYS A 220 -4.82 0.01 -27.26
CA LYS A 220 -5.28 0.57 -28.55
C LYS A 220 -4.31 0.27 -29.69
N PHE A 221 -3.01 0.41 -29.46
CA PHE A 221 -1.97 0.08 -30.45
C PHE A 221 -2.03 -1.41 -30.82
N LEU A 222 -2.08 -2.31 -29.84
CA LEU A 222 -2.11 -3.76 -30.04
C LEU A 222 -3.39 -4.19 -30.78
N ILE A 223 -4.56 -3.71 -30.34
CA ILE A 223 -5.85 -4.02 -30.96
C ILE A 223 -5.88 -3.59 -32.42
N LYS A 224 -5.46 -2.36 -32.73
CA LYS A 224 -5.45 -1.85 -34.11
C LYS A 224 -4.42 -2.55 -34.99
N ARG A 225 -3.21 -2.78 -34.47
CA ARG A 225 -2.12 -3.39 -35.24
C ARG A 225 -2.43 -4.83 -35.65
N HIS A 226 -3.12 -5.59 -34.77
CA HIS A 226 -3.42 -7.01 -34.96
C HIS A 226 -4.86 -7.29 -35.38
N GLY A 227 -5.71 -6.25 -35.55
CA GLY A 227 -7.11 -6.39 -35.96
C GLY A 227 -7.93 -7.21 -34.97
N LEU A 228 -7.64 -7.09 -33.65
CA LEU A 228 -8.25 -7.91 -32.61
C LEU A 228 -9.71 -7.54 -32.38
N GLN A 229 -10.54 -8.56 -32.15
CA GLN A 229 -11.94 -8.43 -31.77
C GLN A 229 -12.24 -9.25 -30.52
N PRO A 230 -13.14 -8.78 -29.64
CA PRO A 230 -13.58 -9.57 -28.50
C PRO A 230 -14.27 -10.85 -28.98
N GLU A 231 -14.07 -11.94 -28.24
CA GLU A 231 -14.86 -13.16 -28.49
C GLU A 231 -16.34 -12.86 -28.26
N LYS A 232 -17.19 -13.32 -29.17
CA LYS A 232 -18.65 -13.23 -29.01
C LYS A 232 -19.09 -14.20 -27.92
N THR A 233 -18.98 -13.77 -26.68
CA THR A 233 -19.59 -14.48 -25.56
C THR A 233 -20.95 -13.83 -25.29
N ASP A 234 -22.00 -14.62 -25.14
CA ASP A 234 -23.32 -14.11 -24.73
C ASP A 234 -23.14 -13.24 -23.49
N ALA A 235 -23.61 -12.01 -23.60
CA ALA A 235 -23.48 -11.00 -22.57
C ALA A 235 -24.14 -11.43 -21.26
N GLN A 236 -23.37 -12.07 -20.38
CA GLN A 236 -23.68 -12.05 -18.97
C GLN A 236 -22.92 -10.87 -18.38
N ASP A 237 -23.69 -9.90 -17.91
CA ASP A 237 -23.21 -8.73 -17.18
C ASP A 237 -22.20 -9.14 -16.10
N VAL A 238 -20.91 -8.91 -16.36
CA VAL A 238 -19.88 -8.93 -15.32
C VAL A 238 -19.71 -7.50 -14.81
N GLY A 239 -20.79 -6.97 -14.26
CA GLY A 239 -20.77 -5.93 -13.28
C GLY A 239 -20.81 -6.59 -11.92
N VAL A 240 -20.06 -6.09 -10.93
CA VAL A 240 -20.27 -6.41 -9.53
C VAL A 240 -21.76 -6.26 -9.26
N SER A 241 -22.46 -7.37 -8.97
CA SER A 241 -23.91 -7.37 -8.81
C SER A 241 -24.28 -6.33 -7.75
N GLU A 242 -25.16 -5.38 -8.08
CA GLU A 242 -25.72 -4.43 -7.11
C GLU A 242 -26.39 -5.14 -5.90
N LYS A 243 -26.68 -6.43 -6.02
CA LYS A 243 -27.21 -7.26 -4.93
C LYS A 243 -26.20 -7.50 -3.80
N ASP A 244 -24.87 -7.53 -4.12
CA ASP A 244 -23.84 -7.73 -3.09
C ASP A 244 -23.51 -6.44 -2.32
N ARG A 245 -23.93 -5.27 -2.81
CA ARG A 245 -23.80 -3.98 -2.11
C ARG A 245 -24.84 -3.75 -0.98
N LYS A 246 -25.85 -4.59 -0.84
CA LYS A 246 -26.98 -4.39 0.13
C LYS A 246 -26.91 -5.22 1.39
N THR A 247 -25.90 -6.06 1.60
CA THR A 247 -25.69 -6.68 2.90
C THR A 247 -25.02 -5.68 3.83
N GLY A 248 -25.79 -5.01 4.67
CA GLY A 248 -25.26 -4.14 5.71
C GLY A 248 -24.27 -4.93 6.58
N ILE A 249 -23.14 -4.31 6.95
CA ILE A 249 -22.17 -4.91 7.87
C ILE A 249 -22.87 -5.09 9.22
N GLY A 250 -23.03 -6.34 9.65
CA GLY A 250 -23.56 -6.67 10.96
C GLY A 250 -22.53 -6.37 12.05
N HIS A 251 -22.99 -6.02 13.24
CA HIS A 251 -22.11 -5.80 14.39
C HIS A 251 -21.25 -7.05 14.69
N LEU A 252 -21.85 -8.24 14.65
CA LEU A 252 -21.13 -9.50 14.88
C LEU A 252 -20.11 -9.79 13.76
N ASP A 253 -20.47 -9.57 12.50
CA ASP A 253 -19.56 -9.77 11.35
C ASP A 253 -18.31 -8.87 11.48
N PHE A 254 -18.49 -7.66 12.01
CA PHE A 254 -17.37 -6.74 12.24
C PHE A 254 -16.48 -7.20 13.40
N LEU A 255 -17.07 -7.69 14.48
CA LEU A 255 -16.31 -8.26 15.61
C LEU A 255 -15.56 -9.53 15.20
N ASP A 256 -16.16 -10.41 14.39
CA ASP A 256 -15.53 -11.61 13.87
C ASP A 256 -14.31 -11.26 13.00
N ALA A 257 -14.42 -10.21 12.18
CA ALA A 257 -13.30 -9.72 11.39
C ALA A 257 -12.16 -9.19 12.26
N ILE A 258 -12.46 -8.36 13.26
CA ILE A 258 -11.46 -7.87 14.23
C ILE A 258 -10.81 -9.04 14.96
N PHE A 259 -11.59 -10.00 15.44
CA PHE A 259 -11.07 -11.17 16.15
C PHE A 259 -10.11 -12.00 15.28
N ALA A 260 -10.49 -12.29 14.04
CA ALA A 260 -9.63 -13.00 13.10
C ALA A 260 -8.32 -12.25 12.81
N ILE A 261 -8.38 -10.93 12.61
CA ILE A 261 -7.19 -10.08 12.41
C ILE A 261 -6.26 -10.18 13.62
N HIS A 262 -6.78 -10.10 14.85
CA HIS A 262 -5.95 -10.19 16.06
C HIS A 262 -5.32 -11.57 16.22
N ILE A 263 -6.02 -12.66 15.91
CA ILE A 263 -5.44 -14.01 15.88
C ILE A 263 -4.25 -14.06 14.92
N CYS A 264 -4.41 -13.50 13.72
CA CYS A 264 -3.35 -13.47 12.72
C CYS A 264 -2.18 -12.58 13.17
N ILE A 265 -2.44 -11.45 13.82
CA ILE A 265 -1.38 -10.57 14.36
C ILE A 265 -0.61 -11.29 15.47
N ILE A 266 -1.29 -11.95 16.39
CA ILE A 266 -0.63 -12.71 17.46
C ILE A 266 0.25 -13.83 16.86
N ALA A 267 -0.27 -14.59 15.92
CA ALA A 267 0.50 -15.61 15.22
C ALA A 267 1.69 -15.01 14.44
N GLY A 268 1.49 -13.82 13.84
CA GLY A 268 2.53 -13.07 13.13
C GLY A 268 3.67 -12.60 14.06
N ILE A 269 3.35 -12.18 15.29
CA ILE A 269 4.36 -11.83 16.30
C ILE A 269 5.21 -13.06 16.67
N PHE A 270 4.57 -14.20 16.97
CA PHE A 270 5.31 -15.44 17.23
C PHE A 270 6.15 -15.90 16.04
N LEU A 271 5.63 -15.74 14.82
CA LEU A 271 6.38 -16.05 13.60
C LEU A 271 7.58 -15.10 13.42
N ASN A 272 7.42 -13.82 13.75
CA ASN A 272 8.49 -12.83 13.69
C ASN A 272 9.63 -13.20 14.64
N ASP A 273 9.29 -13.47 15.90
CA ASP A 273 10.27 -13.87 16.93
C ASP A 273 11.02 -15.15 16.50
N ALA A 274 10.31 -16.15 15.98
CA ALA A 274 10.93 -17.40 15.52
C ALA A 274 11.86 -17.20 14.30
N LEU A 275 11.52 -16.30 13.37
CA LEU A 275 12.36 -15.98 12.22
C LEU A 275 13.59 -15.15 12.63
N ASP A 276 13.45 -14.23 13.57
CA ASP A 276 14.56 -13.46 14.13
C ASP A 276 15.60 -14.37 14.84
N GLU A 277 15.15 -15.38 15.59
CA GLU A 277 16.04 -16.40 16.17
C GLU A 277 16.78 -17.22 15.11
N MET A 278 16.20 -17.40 13.93
CA MET A 278 16.83 -18.05 12.77
C MET A 278 17.75 -17.12 11.97
N GLY A 279 17.89 -15.84 12.37
CA GLY A 279 18.69 -14.83 11.70
C GLY A 279 18.00 -14.17 10.49
N LEU A 280 16.69 -14.36 10.34
CA LEU A 280 15.90 -13.83 9.24
C LEU A 280 15.05 -12.65 9.73
N GLN A 281 15.61 -11.45 9.69
CA GLN A 281 14.94 -10.24 10.17
C GLN A 281 13.94 -9.73 9.14
N LEU A 282 12.66 -9.92 9.42
CA LEU A 282 11.54 -9.40 8.61
C LEU A 282 10.75 -8.35 9.42
N PRO A 283 10.23 -7.29 8.75
CA PRO A 283 9.30 -6.38 9.41
C PRO A 283 8.04 -7.10 9.91
N LEU A 284 7.51 -6.69 11.06
CA LEU A 284 6.34 -7.31 11.69
C LEU A 284 5.11 -7.40 10.76
N PHE A 285 4.87 -6.40 9.92
CA PHE A 285 3.74 -6.45 8.99
C PHE A 285 3.87 -7.58 7.96
N VAL A 286 5.09 -7.97 7.58
CA VAL A 286 5.36 -9.09 6.67
C VAL A 286 5.02 -10.42 7.32
N THR A 287 5.43 -10.63 8.56
CA THR A 287 5.14 -11.87 9.29
C THR A 287 3.66 -11.99 9.63
N CYS A 288 2.98 -10.88 9.90
CA CYS A 288 1.51 -10.85 10.06
C CYS A 288 0.76 -11.14 8.74
N LEU A 289 1.26 -10.65 7.60
CA LEU A 289 0.78 -11.03 6.27
C LEU A 289 0.89 -12.56 6.07
N PHE A 290 2.06 -13.14 6.33
CA PHE A 290 2.27 -14.59 6.21
C PHE A 290 1.39 -15.40 7.16
N ALA A 291 1.25 -14.97 8.42
CA ALA A 291 0.38 -15.62 9.38
C ALA A 291 -1.09 -15.61 8.89
N GLY A 292 -1.56 -14.51 8.35
CA GLY A 292 -2.88 -14.41 7.73
C GLY A 292 -3.07 -15.40 6.58
N ILE A 293 -2.08 -15.52 5.68
CA ILE A 293 -2.08 -16.49 4.58
C ILE A 293 -2.14 -17.92 5.11
N ILE A 294 -1.24 -18.26 6.03
CA ILE A 294 -1.13 -19.62 6.59
C ILE A 294 -2.44 -20.01 7.27
N ILE A 295 -2.95 -19.18 8.17
CA ILE A 295 -4.18 -19.47 8.91
C ILE A 295 -5.35 -19.63 7.96
N THR A 296 -5.56 -18.70 7.02
CA THR A 296 -6.68 -18.76 6.07
C THR A 296 -6.67 -20.04 5.23
N ASN A 297 -5.50 -20.53 4.83
CA ASN A 297 -5.40 -21.72 4.00
C ASN A 297 -5.34 -23.04 4.80
N LEU A 298 -5.09 -22.98 6.11
CA LEU A 298 -5.17 -24.14 7.01
C LEU A 298 -6.57 -24.36 7.57
N ILE A 299 -7.45 -23.35 7.55
CA ILE A 299 -8.82 -23.51 8.03
C ILE A 299 -9.59 -24.50 7.16
N PRO A 300 -10.12 -25.58 7.74
CA PRO A 300 -10.83 -26.59 6.98
C PRO A 300 -12.22 -26.10 6.53
N ASP A 301 -12.72 -26.64 5.42
CA ASP A 301 -14.04 -26.29 4.85
C ASP A 301 -15.21 -26.56 5.82
N ASN A 302 -15.03 -27.43 6.82
CA ASN A 302 -16.01 -27.73 7.86
C ASN A 302 -15.91 -26.81 9.10
N TYR A 303 -15.03 -25.82 9.10
CA TYR A 303 -14.86 -24.86 10.21
C TYR A 303 -16.17 -24.24 10.68
N PRO A 304 -17.11 -23.82 9.80
CA PRO A 304 -18.39 -23.27 10.25
C PRO A 304 -19.27 -24.24 11.04
N ARG A 305 -19.11 -25.56 10.81
CA ARG A 305 -19.83 -26.61 11.56
C ARG A 305 -19.24 -26.85 12.95
N ILE A 306 -17.95 -26.55 13.12
CA ILE A 306 -17.21 -26.78 14.37
C ILE A 306 -17.32 -25.55 15.27
N SER A 307 -17.12 -24.35 14.73
CA SER A 307 -17.04 -23.08 15.48
C SER A 307 -18.37 -22.32 15.54
N GLY A 308 -19.35 -22.65 14.70
CA GLY A 308 -20.57 -21.86 14.51
C GLY A 308 -20.34 -20.55 13.74
N MET A 309 -19.10 -20.19 13.39
CA MET A 309 -18.71 -18.95 12.73
C MET A 309 -18.04 -19.25 11.39
N LYS A 310 -18.16 -18.34 10.43
CA LYS A 310 -17.41 -18.44 9.17
C LYS A 310 -16.10 -17.66 9.31
N TRP A 311 -15.03 -18.18 8.73
CA TRP A 311 -13.80 -17.41 8.61
C TRP A 311 -14.06 -16.15 7.77
N PRO A 312 -13.70 -14.93 8.21
CA PRO A 312 -14.16 -13.68 7.60
C PRO A 312 -13.38 -13.27 6.34
N SER A 313 -12.69 -14.20 5.68
CA SER A 313 -12.00 -13.91 4.41
C SER A 313 -12.98 -13.35 3.37
N ARG A 314 -12.58 -12.26 2.71
CA ARG A 314 -13.34 -11.56 1.66
C ARG A 314 -14.72 -11.03 2.09
N THR A 315 -14.88 -10.80 3.37
CA THR A 315 -16.11 -10.16 3.87
C THR A 315 -16.04 -8.64 3.72
N PRO A 316 -17.20 -7.96 3.61
CA PRO A 316 -17.26 -6.50 3.63
C PRO A 316 -16.63 -5.89 4.89
N SER A 317 -16.67 -6.59 6.03
CA SER A 317 -16.08 -6.16 7.30
C SER A 317 -14.54 -6.08 7.20
N VAL A 318 -13.89 -7.12 6.66
CA VAL A 318 -12.43 -7.12 6.45
C VAL A 318 -12.04 -6.05 5.43
N ALA A 319 -12.81 -5.88 4.37
CA ALA A 319 -12.58 -4.82 3.37
C ALA A 319 -12.67 -3.42 4.00
N LEU A 320 -13.68 -3.17 4.84
CA LEU A 320 -13.83 -1.89 5.53
C LEU A 320 -12.63 -1.60 6.47
N ILE A 321 -12.18 -2.60 7.23
CA ILE A 321 -11.01 -2.46 8.11
C ILE A 321 -9.75 -2.20 7.27
N ALA A 322 -9.58 -2.88 6.14
CA ALA A 322 -8.47 -2.66 5.22
C ALA A 322 -8.46 -1.23 4.69
N ASP A 323 -9.61 -0.74 4.20
CA ASP A 323 -9.74 0.62 3.63
C ASP A 323 -9.46 1.71 4.66
N ILE A 324 -10.02 1.58 5.88
CA ILE A 324 -9.77 2.53 6.97
C ILE A 324 -8.30 2.51 7.38
N SER A 325 -7.71 1.33 7.55
CA SER A 325 -6.32 1.17 7.93
C SER A 325 -5.39 1.75 6.86
N LEU A 326 -5.59 1.38 5.59
CA LEU A 326 -4.82 1.89 4.45
C LEU A 326 -4.94 3.42 4.35
N GLY A 327 -6.16 3.94 4.28
CA GLY A 327 -6.39 5.37 4.10
C GLY A 327 -5.78 6.21 5.22
N THR A 328 -5.91 5.76 6.47
CA THR A 328 -5.42 6.51 7.62
C THR A 328 -3.90 6.45 7.74
N PHE A 329 -3.27 5.26 7.61
CA PHE A 329 -1.82 5.20 7.68
C PHE A 329 -1.13 5.93 6.51
N LEU A 330 -1.72 5.90 5.31
CA LEU A 330 -1.24 6.70 4.17
C LEU A 330 -1.30 8.20 4.48
N ALA A 331 -2.45 8.69 4.97
CA ALA A 331 -2.61 10.11 5.32
C ALA A 331 -1.59 10.54 6.37
N MET A 332 -1.41 9.73 7.44
CA MET A 332 -0.45 10.02 8.51
C MET A 332 1.00 10.03 8.01
N SER A 333 1.38 9.10 7.15
CA SER A 333 2.73 9.03 6.60
C SER A 333 3.03 10.19 5.65
N LEU A 334 2.07 10.50 4.78
CA LEU A 334 2.26 11.55 3.76
C LEU A 334 2.28 12.96 4.36
N MET A 335 1.47 13.22 5.39
CA MET A 335 1.50 14.54 6.06
C MET A 335 2.82 14.81 6.79
N SER A 336 3.57 13.76 7.17
CA SER A 336 4.85 13.90 7.88
C SER A 336 6.06 14.03 6.94
N MET A 337 5.87 13.99 5.61
CA MET A 337 6.95 14.08 4.64
C MET A 337 7.63 15.43 4.59
N GLN A 338 8.96 15.41 4.42
CA GLN A 338 9.81 16.57 4.27
C GLN A 338 10.18 16.81 2.79
N LEU A 339 9.25 17.38 2.02
CA LEU A 339 9.37 17.51 0.56
C LEU A 339 10.59 18.31 0.09
N TRP A 340 11.15 19.19 0.92
CA TRP A 340 12.35 19.97 0.57
C TRP A 340 13.61 19.12 0.42
N THR A 341 13.64 17.91 0.96
CA THR A 341 14.77 16.98 0.85
C THR A 341 14.89 16.33 -0.54
N LEU A 342 13.89 16.49 -1.41
CA LEU A 342 13.87 15.89 -2.76
C LEU A 342 14.51 16.74 -3.84
N ILE A 343 14.81 18.01 -3.57
CA ILE A 343 15.24 18.98 -4.60
C ILE A 343 16.50 18.49 -5.33
N ASP A 344 17.50 18.01 -4.58
CA ASP A 344 18.78 17.55 -5.14
C ASP A 344 18.67 16.18 -5.85
N LEU A 345 17.61 15.43 -5.59
CA LEU A 345 17.37 14.11 -6.18
C LEU A 345 16.40 14.12 -7.37
N ALA A 346 15.90 15.29 -7.76
CA ALA A 346 14.93 15.39 -8.85
C ALA A 346 15.47 14.79 -10.16
N GLY A 347 16.72 15.08 -10.55
CA GLY A 347 17.35 14.52 -11.74
C GLY A 347 17.41 12.99 -11.75
N PRO A 348 18.01 12.35 -10.74
CA PRO A 348 18.01 10.88 -10.61
C PRO A 348 16.61 10.27 -10.62
N ILE A 349 15.67 10.80 -9.85
CA ILE A 349 14.29 10.28 -9.76
C ILE A 349 13.59 10.32 -11.13
N PHE A 350 13.65 11.45 -11.86
CA PHE A 350 13.05 11.55 -13.18
C PHE A 350 13.71 10.60 -14.19
N THR A 351 15.02 10.40 -14.11
CA THR A 351 15.75 9.46 -14.97
C THR A 351 15.32 8.02 -14.71
N ILE A 352 15.23 7.64 -13.42
CA ILE A 352 14.70 6.32 -13.03
C ILE A 352 13.30 6.12 -13.60
N LEU A 353 12.38 7.07 -13.35
CA LEU A 353 10.99 6.97 -13.80
C LEU A 353 10.85 6.88 -15.32
N ALA A 354 11.63 7.67 -16.06
CA ALA A 354 11.63 7.63 -17.53
C ALA A 354 12.09 6.27 -18.06
N LEU A 355 13.18 5.72 -17.51
CA LEU A 355 13.67 4.41 -17.93
C LEU A 355 12.71 3.29 -17.51
N GLN A 356 12.15 3.34 -16.29
CA GLN A 356 11.13 2.41 -15.83
C GLN A 356 9.90 2.41 -16.74
N PHE A 357 9.46 3.58 -17.19
CA PHE A 357 8.35 3.70 -18.14
C PHE A 357 8.67 3.01 -19.48
N LEU A 358 9.87 3.26 -20.04
CA LEU A 358 10.29 2.63 -21.30
C LEU A 358 10.39 1.11 -21.17
N VAL A 359 10.98 0.62 -20.08
CA VAL A 359 11.07 -0.82 -19.78
C VAL A 359 9.68 -1.44 -19.62
N ALA A 360 8.77 -0.79 -18.91
CA ALA A 360 7.39 -1.26 -18.74
C ALA A 360 6.65 -1.35 -20.07
N VAL A 361 6.77 -0.33 -20.93
CA VAL A 361 6.18 -0.34 -22.29
C VAL A 361 6.77 -1.47 -23.12
N ALA A 362 8.09 -1.64 -23.12
CA ALA A 362 8.76 -2.68 -23.88
C ALA A 362 8.32 -4.08 -23.43
N ILE A 363 8.36 -4.36 -22.13
CA ILE A 363 7.93 -5.65 -21.59
C ILE A 363 6.45 -5.91 -21.89
N ASN A 364 5.61 -4.89 -21.79
CA ASN A 364 4.19 -5.02 -22.07
C ASN A 364 3.93 -5.44 -23.53
N ILE A 365 4.58 -4.79 -24.49
CA ILE A 365 4.38 -5.05 -25.91
C ILE A 365 5.07 -6.34 -26.36
N PHE A 366 6.31 -6.60 -25.91
CA PHE A 366 7.14 -7.69 -26.43
C PHE A 366 7.10 -8.96 -25.59
N VAL A 367 6.62 -8.93 -24.33
CA VAL A 367 6.55 -10.10 -23.46
C VAL A 367 5.11 -10.38 -23.05
N VAL A 368 4.43 -9.46 -22.37
CA VAL A 368 3.07 -9.70 -21.83
C VAL A 368 2.11 -10.05 -22.95
N PHE A 369 1.96 -9.22 -23.94
CA PHE A 369 1.00 -9.44 -25.03
C PHE A 369 1.28 -10.76 -25.80
N PRO A 370 2.51 -11.07 -26.26
CA PRO A 370 2.78 -12.32 -26.96
C PRO A 370 2.58 -13.58 -26.11
N VAL A 371 3.01 -13.55 -24.85
CA VAL A 371 2.97 -14.72 -23.97
C VAL A 371 1.56 -14.98 -23.47
N MET A 372 0.73 -13.94 -23.34
CA MET A 372 -0.69 -14.05 -22.97
C MET A 372 -1.61 -14.52 -24.11
N GLY A 373 -1.06 -14.77 -25.33
CA GLY A 373 -1.79 -15.42 -26.43
C GLY A 373 -2.09 -14.56 -27.64
N ARG A 374 -1.66 -13.29 -27.69
CA ARG A 374 -1.82 -12.37 -28.84
C ARG A 374 -3.26 -12.15 -29.31
N ASN A 375 -4.23 -12.38 -28.42
CA ASN A 375 -5.64 -12.19 -28.68
C ASN A 375 -6.19 -10.91 -28.03
N TYR A 376 -7.50 -10.69 -28.11
CA TYR A 376 -8.14 -9.52 -27.51
C TYR A 376 -7.96 -9.47 -25.99
N ASP A 377 -8.14 -10.60 -25.29
CA ASP A 377 -7.93 -10.68 -23.85
C ASP A 377 -6.50 -10.33 -23.45
N ALA A 378 -5.49 -10.78 -24.22
CA ALA A 378 -4.11 -10.41 -24.02
C ALA A 378 -3.87 -8.88 -24.15
N ALA A 379 -4.57 -8.21 -25.07
CA ALA A 379 -4.49 -6.76 -25.19
C ALA A 379 -5.12 -6.02 -24.00
N VAL A 380 -6.23 -6.53 -23.45
CA VAL A 380 -6.86 -5.98 -22.22
C VAL A 380 -5.98 -6.26 -21.00
N VAL A 381 -5.42 -7.48 -20.87
CA VAL A 381 -4.42 -7.80 -19.82
C VAL A 381 -3.22 -6.86 -19.91
N SER A 382 -2.76 -6.53 -21.12
CA SER A 382 -1.67 -5.57 -21.33
C SER A 382 -2.03 -4.17 -20.82
N ALA A 383 -3.29 -3.72 -20.98
CA ALA A 383 -3.74 -2.47 -20.36
C ALA A 383 -3.70 -2.52 -18.83
N GLY A 384 -4.15 -3.65 -18.25
CA GLY A 384 -4.08 -3.90 -16.83
C GLY A 384 -2.64 -3.96 -16.31
N PHE A 385 -1.78 -4.72 -16.97
CA PHE A 385 -0.35 -4.82 -16.62
C PHE A 385 0.34 -3.45 -16.68
N GLY A 386 0.03 -2.62 -17.69
CA GLY A 386 0.51 -1.23 -17.73
C GLY A 386 0.09 -0.42 -16.49
N GLY A 387 -1.12 -0.68 -15.99
CA GLY A 387 -1.62 -0.04 -14.76
C GLY A 387 -0.89 -0.49 -13.49
N ILE A 388 -0.59 -1.80 -13.35
CA ILE A 388 0.09 -2.32 -12.15
C ILE A 388 1.60 -2.13 -12.18
N SER A 389 2.23 -2.13 -13.34
CA SER A 389 3.69 -2.09 -13.47
C SER A 389 4.32 -0.84 -12.88
N LEU A 390 3.64 0.30 -12.93
CA LEU A 390 4.10 1.58 -12.40
C LEU A 390 3.09 2.24 -11.46
N GLY A 391 1.97 1.59 -11.17
CA GLY A 391 0.87 2.23 -10.48
C GLY A 391 0.24 1.38 -9.39
N SER A 392 -1.03 1.00 -9.59
CA SER A 392 -1.80 0.32 -8.54
C SER A 392 -2.96 -0.49 -9.14
N THR A 393 -3.60 -1.33 -8.31
CA THR A 393 -4.80 -2.08 -8.69
C THR A 393 -5.92 -1.20 -9.25
N PRO A 394 -6.32 -0.06 -8.63
CA PRO A 394 -7.31 0.84 -9.20
C PRO A 394 -6.92 1.36 -10.59
N THR A 395 -5.65 1.69 -10.81
CA THR A 395 -5.14 2.17 -12.11
C THR A 395 -5.24 1.07 -13.17
N ALA A 396 -4.89 -0.17 -12.82
CA ALA A 396 -5.05 -1.32 -13.71
C ALA A 396 -6.51 -1.53 -14.12
N MET A 397 -7.42 -1.48 -13.14
CA MET A 397 -8.85 -1.62 -13.37
C MET A 397 -9.41 -0.51 -14.25
N ALA A 398 -9.00 0.74 -14.00
CA ALA A 398 -9.41 1.89 -14.82
C ALA A 398 -8.93 1.77 -16.26
N ASN A 399 -7.66 1.36 -16.48
CA ASN A 399 -7.11 1.12 -17.81
C ASN A 399 -7.87 0.02 -18.56
N MET A 400 -8.14 -1.11 -17.92
CA MET A 400 -8.92 -2.20 -18.52
C MET A 400 -10.36 -1.75 -18.83
N ALA A 401 -11.01 -1.06 -17.89
CA ALA A 401 -12.38 -0.56 -18.10
C ALA A 401 -12.47 0.40 -19.28
N ALA A 402 -11.54 1.34 -19.42
CA ALA A 402 -11.50 2.25 -20.56
C ALA A 402 -11.34 1.53 -21.91
N VAL A 403 -10.57 0.43 -21.95
CA VAL A 403 -10.42 -0.40 -23.15
C VAL A 403 -11.70 -1.18 -23.44
N THR A 404 -12.28 -1.85 -22.44
CA THR A 404 -13.46 -2.71 -22.62
C THR A 404 -14.73 -1.92 -22.90
N GLN A 405 -14.88 -0.73 -22.36
CA GLN A 405 -15.99 0.18 -22.73
C GLN A 405 -15.97 0.54 -24.21
N ARG A 406 -14.80 0.62 -24.82
CA ARG A 406 -14.65 1.02 -26.22
C ARG A 406 -14.67 -0.13 -27.21
N TYR A 407 -14.10 -1.29 -26.84
CA TYR A 407 -13.82 -2.39 -27.77
C TYR A 407 -14.58 -3.67 -27.44
N GLY A 408 -15.15 -3.81 -26.26
CA GLY A 408 -15.95 -4.96 -25.80
C GLY A 408 -15.38 -5.63 -24.55
N ALA A 409 -16.14 -6.51 -23.92
CA ALA A 409 -15.81 -7.17 -22.66
C ALA A 409 -14.63 -8.16 -22.78
N SER A 410 -13.88 -8.32 -21.68
CA SER A 410 -12.83 -9.33 -21.49
C SER A 410 -12.94 -9.90 -20.09
N HIS A 411 -13.65 -11.03 -19.93
CA HIS A 411 -13.85 -11.65 -18.61
C HIS A 411 -12.54 -12.14 -17.99
N LEU A 412 -11.67 -12.72 -18.81
CA LEU A 412 -10.40 -13.28 -18.37
C LEU A 412 -9.53 -12.19 -17.71
N ALA A 413 -9.38 -11.02 -18.35
CA ALA A 413 -8.54 -9.95 -17.84
C ALA A 413 -9.01 -9.45 -16.46
N PHE A 414 -10.33 -9.29 -16.27
CA PHE A 414 -10.92 -8.83 -15.01
C PHE A 414 -10.90 -9.88 -13.88
N ILE A 415 -10.56 -11.13 -14.19
CA ILE A 415 -10.32 -12.17 -13.18
C ILE A 415 -8.84 -12.19 -12.79
N ILE A 416 -7.93 -12.30 -13.76
CA ILE A 416 -6.53 -12.59 -13.47
C ILE A 416 -5.72 -11.38 -13.03
N VAL A 417 -5.96 -10.19 -13.60
CA VAL A 417 -5.19 -8.98 -13.25
C VAL A 417 -5.42 -8.57 -11.79
N PRO A 418 -6.66 -8.45 -11.28
CA PRO A 418 -6.89 -8.13 -9.87
C PRO A 418 -6.30 -9.16 -8.90
N LEU A 419 -6.34 -10.46 -9.25
CA LEU A 419 -5.76 -11.52 -8.40
C LEU A 419 -4.24 -11.37 -8.27
N VAL A 420 -3.53 -11.04 -9.36
CA VAL A 420 -2.10 -10.76 -9.30
C VAL A 420 -1.81 -9.52 -8.47
N CYS A 421 -2.57 -8.44 -8.68
CA CYS A 421 -2.34 -7.16 -8.00
C CYS A 421 -2.61 -7.23 -6.50
N ALA A 422 -3.78 -7.75 -6.12
CA ALA A 422 -4.30 -7.60 -4.76
C ALA A 422 -3.57 -8.49 -3.75
N PHE A 423 -2.79 -9.47 -4.21
CA PHE A 423 -2.17 -10.43 -3.32
C PHE A 423 -0.71 -10.75 -3.65
N PHE A 424 -0.44 -11.18 -4.90
CA PHE A 424 0.88 -11.75 -5.20
C PHE A 424 1.98 -10.70 -5.22
N ILE A 425 1.70 -9.46 -5.58
CA ILE A 425 2.69 -8.38 -5.60
C ILE A 425 3.24 -8.11 -4.21
N ASP A 426 2.37 -7.99 -3.20
CA ASP A 426 2.80 -7.74 -1.82
C ASP A 426 3.56 -8.94 -1.25
N LEU A 427 3.08 -10.16 -1.53
CA LEU A 427 3.78 -11.39 -1.14
C LEU A 427 5.18 -11.49 -1.75
N VAL A 428 5.30 -11.20 -3.05
CA VAL A 428 6.59 -11.25 -3.76
C VAL A 428 7.52 -10.13 -3.26
N ASN A 429 7.01 -8.91 -3.05
CA ASN A 429 7.79 -7.81 -2.49
C ASN A 429 8.29 -8.12 -1.08
N ALA A 430 7.47 -8.77 -0.25
CA ALA A 430 7.86 -9.18 1.09
C ALA A 430 9.11 -10.09 1.13
N LEU A 431 9.33 -10.88 0.08
CA LEU A 431 10.50 -11.75 -0.08
C LEU A 431 11.62 -11.11 -0.93
N MET A 432 11.24 -10.42 -2.01
CA MET A 432 12.18 -9.86 -2.98
C MET A 432 12.94 -8.65 -2.43
N ILE A 433 12.26 -7.75 -1.69
CA ILE A 433 12.89 -6.53 -1.18
C ILE A 433 14.05 -6.86 -0.22
N PRO A 434 13.86 -7.68 0.84
CA PRO A 434 14.97 -8.03 1.73
C PRO A 434 16.08 -8.80 1.01
N PHE A 435 15.73 -9.69 0.07
CA PHE A 435 16.73 -10.41 -0.73
C PHE A 435 17.58 -9.46 -1.57
N MET A 436 16.96 -8.50 -2.26
CA MET A 436 17.68 -7.54 -3.08
C MET A 436 18.52 -6.57 -2.24
N LEU A 437 17.97 -6.06 -1.12
CA LEU A 437 18.71 -5.16 -0.22
C LEU A 437 19.93 -5.83 0.40
N ALA A 438 19.89 -7.15 0.64
CA ALA A 438 21.01 -7.90 1.18
C ALA A 438 22.13 -8.18 0.16
N ASN A 439 21.85 -8.10 -1.16
CA ASN A 439 22.80 -8.50 -2.21
C ASN A 439 23.26 -7.33 -3.11
N PHE A 440 22.59 -6.19 -3.07
CA PHE A 440 22.87 -5.01 -3.89
C PHE A 440 22.88 -3.72 -3.04
#